data_2246c4fd2f4c94e31cb4f7c2d1805843
#
_entry.id   2246c4fd2f4c94e31cb4f7c2d1805843
#
_cell.length_a   1.000
_cell.length_b   1.000
_cell.length_c   1.000
_cell.angle_alpha   90.00
_cell.angle_beta   90.00
_cell.angle_gamma   90.00
#
_symmetry.space_group_name_H-M   'P 1'
#
loop_
_entity.id
_entity.type
_entity.pdbx_description
1 polymer ?
#
loop_
_entity_poly.entity_id
_entity_poly.type
_entity_poly.pdbx_seq_one_letter_code
_entity_poly.pdbx_strand_id
1 'polypeptide(L)'
;MEKNVLEFLENSQRMYGEKTACADMNNELTYTQLMNQAKFIGSCLSLKIKPTQGVPVYMDKTCNTLSLFMGIVYAGGYYCMLDTTHPAERINLILDTIQADILVVDNKSAKKAEKLGFQGEIINLDELLEEYHGQAVDSEAQERLGKIREQALDTDPLYSIFTSGSTGVPKGVIVNHRSTIDFIDCFTETFGITNEDVIGNQAPFDFDVSVKDIYSSLKTGATLQLIPKMCFSFPTKLLDFLDDRKVTTIIWAVSALCIVTTLNGFEYKRPSSLNKIMFSGEVMPIKHLNAWRVQYPDAMFVNLYGPTEITCNCTYYIIDREFGLDEKLPMGKPFANERVFLLDDEDKLVDAGRPGELGEICVSGTAVTMGYLRNPEKTAAAFVQNPLNDRYLETIYRTGDLGYYSEDGELFFSSRKDFQIKHMGHRI
;
A
#
# COMPACT_ATOMS: atom_id res chain seq x y z
N MET A 1 13.22 -14.16 11.49
CA MET A 1 11.90 -13.81 10.92
C MET A 1 11.38 -12.64 11.72
N GLU A 2 11.16 -11.53 11.05
CA GLU A 2 10.62 -10.32 11.65
C GLU A 2 9.19 -10.57 12.14
N LYS A 3 8.83 -9.94 13.25
CA LYS A 3 7.50 -10.02 13.86
C LYS A 3 6.73 -8.70 13.79
N ASN A 4 7.43 -7.64 13.46
CA ASN A 4 6.85 -6.31 13.40
C ASN A 4 7.61 -5.47 12.36
N VAL A 5 6.89 -4.67 11.59
CA VAL A 5 7.49 -3.84 10.53
C VAL A 5 8.51 -2.82 11.04
N LEU A 6 8.50 -2.50 12.34
CA LEU A 6 9.53 -1.65 12.95
C LEU A 6 10.93 -2.26 12.83
N GLU A 7 11.05 -3.59 12.74
CA GLU A 7 12.33 -4.26 12.52
C GLU A 7 12.94 -3.88 11.17
N PHE A 8 12.12 -3.64 10.14
CA PHE A 8 12.59 -3.11 8.87
C PHE A 8 13.29 -1.76 9.05
N LEU A 9 12.61 -0.81 9.71
CA LEU A 9 13.17 0.51 9.99
C LEU A 9 14.44 0.43 10.87
N GLU A 10 14.39 -0.38 11.94
CA GLU A 10 15.50 -0.53 12.89
C GLU A 10 16.71 -1.21 12.24
N ASN A 11 16.51 -2.19 11.37
CA ASN A 11 17.57 -2.84 10.60
C ASN A 11 18.20 -1.87 9.58
N SER A 12 17.37 -1.16 8.82
CA SER A 12 17.84 -0.18 7.85
C SER A 12 18.55 1.00 8.52
N GLN A 13 18.08 1.45 9.68
CA GLN A 13 18.77 2.48 10.45
C GLN A 13 20.16 2.03 10.90
N ARG A 14 20.32 0.79 11.36
CA ARG A 14 21.63 0.26 11.76
C ARG A 14 22.63 0.19 10.61
N MET A 15 22.15 -0.14 9.40
CA MET A 15 23.01 -0.30 8.22
C MET A 15 23.24 1.01 7.46
N TYR A 16 22.22 1.87 7.41
CA TYR A 16 22.17 3.03 6.52
C TYR A 16 21.69 4.30 7.24
N GLY A 17 22.04 4.48 8.52
CA GLY A 17 21.50 5.52 9.39
C GLY A 17 21.53 6.94 8.82
N GLU A 18 22.62 7.31 8.14
CA GLU A 18 22.79 8.65 7.56
C GLU A 18 22.24 8.79 6.14
N LYS A 19 21.77 7.68 5.55
CA LYS A 19 21.16 7.71 4.23
C LYS A 19 19.73 8.28 4.32
N THR A 20 19.32 9.02 3.30
CA THR A 20 17.93 9.48 3.15
C THR A 20 16.96 8.31 3.13
N ALA A 21 16.08 8.25 4.11
CA ALA A 21 14.97 7.29 4.15
C ALA A 21 13.77 7.78 3.36
N CYS A 22 13.41 9.05 3.56
CA CYS A 22 12.26 9.68 2.90
C CYS A 22 12.57 11.13 2.56
N ALA A 23 12.10 11.58 1.38
CA ALA A 23 12.14 12.98 1.00
C ALA A 23 10.84 13.40 0.32
N ASP A 24 10.35 14.59 0.66
CA ASP A 24 9.27 15.30 -0.01
C ASP A 24 9.76 16.62 -0.59
N MET A 25 8.87 17.55 -0.94
CA MET A 25 9.25 18.85 -1.50
C MET A 25 9.93 19.78 -0.49
N ASN A 26 9.65 19.61 0.79
CA ASN A 26 10.00 20.55 1.85
C ASN A 26 10.92 19.95 2.90
N ASN A 27 10.97 18.62 3.00
CA ASN A 27 11.66 17.92 4.07
C ASN A 27 12.37 16.67 3.55
N GLU A 28 13.47 16.34 4.21
CA GLU A 28 14.24 15.12 3.99
C GLU A 28 14.64 14.56 5.35
N LEU A 29 14.41 13.27 5.55
CA LEU A 29 14.76 12.55 6.78
C LEU A 29 15.71 11.41 6.47
N THR A 30 16.82 11.34 7.20
CA THR A 30 17.66 10.14 7.20
C THR A 30 16.98 9.01 7.98
N TYR A 31 17.45 7.77 7.85
CA TYR A 31 16.93 6.63 8.62
C TYR A 31 17.04 6.87 10.13
N THR A 32 18.14 7.48 10.59
CA THR A 32 18.32 7.87 12.00
C THR A 32 17.29 8.92 12.45
N GLN A 33 17.07 9.95 11.63
CA GLN A 33 16.09 10.98 11.93
C GLN A 33 14.67 10.44 11.93
N LEU A 34 14.29 9.65 10.92
CA LEU A 34 12.98 9.00 10.81
C LEU A 34 12.70 8.14 12.04
N MET A 35 13.65 7.27 12.44
CA MET A 35 13.48 6.40 13.61
C MET A 35 13.35 7.19 14.92
N ASN A 36 14.20 8.19 15.13
CA ASN A 36 14.18 8.97 16.37
C ASN A 36 12.88 9.79 16.47
N GLN A 37 12.46 10.41 15.38
CA GLN A 37 11.18 11.13 15.31
C GLN A 37 9.99 10.20 15.56
N ALA A 38 9.98 9.02 14.95
CA ALA A 38 8.94 8.01 15.16
C ALA A 38 8.88 7.53 16.62
N LYS A 39 10.03 7.29 17.26
CA LYS A 39 10.09 6.94 18.69
C LYS A 39 9.57 8.06 19.58
N PHE A 40 9.91 9.31 19.28
CA PHE A 40 9.38 10.47 20.00
C PHE A 40 7.86 10.54 19.91
N ILE A 41 7.30 10.49 18.70
CA ILE A 41 5.85 10.46 18.46
C ILE A 41 5.22 9.28 19.20
N GLY A 42 5.82 8.09 19.08
CA GLY A 42 5.36 6.88 19.76
C GLY A 42 5.32 7.00 21.26
N SER A 43 6.33 7.66 21.86
CA SER A 43 6.39 7.91 23.31
C SER A 43 5.23 8.79 23.78
N CYS A 44 4.88 9.81 23.03
CA CYS A 44 3.74 10.69 23.34
C CYS A 44 2.40 9.96 23.14
N LEU A 45 2.22 9.24 22.02
CA LEU A 45 1.00 8.53 21.73
C LEU A 45 0.75 7.34 22.67
N SER A 46 1.80 6.67 23.15
CA SER A 46 1.68 5.54 24.08
C SER A 46 1.05 5.89 25.43
N LEU A 47 0.91 7.17 25.73
CA LEU A 47 0.17 7.68 26.91
C LEU A 47 -1.31 7.94 26.63
N LYS A 48 -1.71 7.90 25.35
CA LYS A 48 -3.04 8.31 24.89
C LYS A 48 -3.82 7.19 24.20
N ILE A 49 -3.15 6.17 23.68
CA ILE A 49 -3.80 5.04 23.00
C ILE A 49 -3.54 3.72 23.72
N LYS A 50 -4.41 2.76 23.49
CA LYS A 50 -4.25 1.38 23.94
C LYS A 50 -3.59 0.54 22.83
N PRO A 51 -2.93 -0.58 23.17
CA PRO A 51 -2.48 -1.54 22.17
C PRO A 51 -3.61 -1.95 21.23
N THR A 52 -3.28 -2.13 19.95
CA THR A 52 -4.21 -2.47 18.85
C THR A 52 -5.33 -1.45 18.58
N GLN A 53 -5.22 -0.24 19.13
CA GLN A 53 -6.18 0.83 18.84
C GLN A 53 -5.90 1.48 17.49
N GLY A 54 -6.96 1.73 16.71
CA GLY A 54 -6.87 2.47 15.45
C GLY A 54 -6.67 3.97 15.67
N VAL A 55 -5.72 4.54 14.97
CA VAL A 55 -5.42 5.98 14.99
C VAL A 55 -5.69 6.58 13.62
N PRO A 56 -6.79 7.32 13.44
CA PRO A 56 -7.04 8.07 12.21
C PRO A 56 -6.03 9.21 12.06
N VAL A 57 -5.51 9.34 10.84
CA VAL A 57 -4.50 10.34 10.43
C VAL A 57 -5.10 11.18 9.31
N TYR A 58 -5.47 12.42 9.59
CA TYR A 58 -6.13 13.33 8.66
C TYR A 58 -5.18 14.45 8.23
N MET A 59 -4.30 14.14 7.27
CA MET A 59 -3.28 15.03 6.74
C MET A 59 -2.81 14.59 5.35
N ASP A 60 -1.98 15.40 4.69
CA ASP A 60 -1.36 15.01 3.42
C ASP A 60 -0.20 14.03 3.63
N LYS A 61 0.22 13.32 2.57
CA LYS A 61 1.43 12.49 2.62
C LYS A 61 2.68 13.36 2.66
N THR A 62 3.49 13.18 3.69
CA THR A 62 4.77 13.87 3.91
C THR A 62 5.75 12.92 4.62
N CYS A 63 7.02 13.31 4.75
CA CYS A 63 7.97 12.54 5.58
C CYS A 63 7.51 12.48 7.04
N ASN A 64 6.89 13.55 7.56
CA ASN A 64 6.33 13.56 8.91
C ASN A 64 5.15 12.58 9.06
N THR A 65 4.34 12.39 8.02
CA THR A 65 3.28 11.37 8.01
C THR A 65 3.87 9.96 8.12
N LEU A 66 4.98 9.69 7.44
CA LEU A 66 5.68 8.40 7.57
C LEU A 66 6.24 8.20 8.99
N SER A 67 6.83 9.24 9.59
CA SER A 67 7.27 9.20 10.98
C SER A 67 6.12 8.94 11.94
N LEU A 68 4.94 9.54 11.68
CA LEU A 68 3.74 9.32 12.47
C LEU A 68 3.25 7.87 12.37
N PHE A 69 3.23 7.27 11.16
CA PHE A 69 2.85 5.87 11.02
C PHE A 69 3.72 4.96 11.87
N MET A 70 5.03 5.13 11.78
CA MET A 70 5.96 4.35 12.60
C MET A 70 5.80 4.68 14.09
N GLY A 71 5.52 5.93 14.45
CA GLY A 71 5.23 6.35 15.83
C GLY A 71 3.98 5.68 16.41
N ILE A 72 2.91 5.60 15.63
CA ILE A 72 1.69 4.87 16.01
C ILE A 72 2.00 3.39 16.27
N VAL A 73 2.82 2.79 15.40
CA VAL A 73 3.24 1.39 15.58
C VAL A 73 4.13 1.22 16.81
N TYR A 74 5.05 2.15 17.10
CA TYR A 74 5.83 2.14 18.35
C TYR A 74 4.92 2.25 19.59
N ALA A 75 3.83 3.00 19.52
CA ALA A 75 2.83 3.10 20.58
C ALA A 75 1.90 1.86 20.68
N GLY A 76 2.07 0.87 19.80
CA GLY A 76 1.27 -0.37 19.78
C GLY A 76 -0.08 -0.23 19.07
N GLY A 77 -0.35 0.88 18.39
CA GLY A 77 -1.57 1.10 17.59
C GLY A 77 -1.41 0.73 16.12
N TYR A 78 -2.50 0.88 15.36
CA TYR A 78 -2.47 0.81 13.90
C TYR A 78 -2.97 2.13 13.30
N TYR A 79 -2.41 2.52 12.15
CA TYR A 79 -2.80 3.78 11.51
C TYR A 79 -3.92 3.59 10.49
N CYS A 80 -4.72 4.64 10.33
CA CYS A 80 -5.75 4.75 9.32
C CYS A 80 -5.65 6.12 8.64
N MET A 81 -5.07 6.17 7.45
CA MET A 81 -4.90 7.41 6.70
C MET A 81 -6.21 7.85 6.07
N LEU A 82 -6.52 9.14 6.18
CA LEU A 82 -7.74 9.78 5.67
C LEU A 82 -7.36 10.92 4.72
N ASP A 83 -7.81 10.84 3.46
CA ASP A 83 -7.58 11.91 2.49
C ASP A 83 -8.35 13.19 2.86
N THR A 84 -7.62 14.28 3.02
CA THR A 84 -8.17 15.61 3.37
C THR A 84 -9.04 16.23 2.27
N THR A 85 -9.11 15.62 1.09
CA THR A 85 -9.94 16.05 -0.04
C THR A 85 -11.29 15.35 -0.06
N HIS A 86 -11.48 14.28 0.73
CA HIS A 86 -12.77 13.61 0.81
C HIS A 86 -13.84 14.46 1.50
N PRO A 87 -15.14 14.29 1.12
CA PRO A 87 -16.24 14.95 1.81
C PRO A 87 -16.28 14.63 3.30
N ALA A 88 -16.65 15.61 4.13
CA ALA A 88 -16.72 15.43 5.58
C ALA A 88 -17.65 14.28 6.01
N GLU A 89 -18.75 14.05 5.30
CA GLU A 89 -19.67 12.94 5.54
C GLU A 89 -18.96 11.57 5.43
N ARG A 90 -18.13 11.40 4.41
CA ARG A 90 -17.34 10.18 4.23
C ARG A 90 -16.32 10.00 5.35
N ILE A 91 -15.62 11.08 5.73
CA ILE A 91 -14.65 11.06 6.83
C ILE A 91 -15.34 10.69 8.14
N ASN A 92 -16.49 11.28 8.43
CA ASN A 92 -17.24 10.96 9.66
C ASN A 92 -17.70 9.50 9.71
N LEU A 93 -18.18 8.92 8.60
CA LEU A 93 -18.51 7.50 8.54
C LEU A 93 -17.31 6.59 8.85
N ILE A 94 -16.12 7.00 8.42
CA ILE A 94 -14.88 6.28 8.70
C ILE A 94 -14.52 6.42 10.18
N LEU A 95 -14.55 7.64 10.73
CA LEU A 95 -14.28 7.90 12.15
C LEU A 95 -15.25 7.14 13.08
N ASP A 96 -16.53 7.11 12.74
CA ASP A 96 -17.55 6.34 13.45
C ASP A 96 -17.26 4.84 13.42
N THR A 97 -16.73 4.34 12.29
CA THR A 97 -16.35 2.94 12.15
C THR A 97 -15.11 2.60 12.98
N ILE A 98 -14.09 3.47 12.99
CA ILE A 98 -12.86 3.27 13.78
C ILE A 98 -13.17 3.36 15.28
N GLN A 99 -14.07 4.27 15.69
CA GLN A 99 -14.37 4.61 17.09
C GLN A 99 -13.11 5.00 17.86
N ALA A 100 -12.31 5.89 17.25
CA ALA A 100 -11.07 6.35 17.84
C ALA A 100 -11.30 7.42 18.91
N ASP A 101 -10.43 7.43 19.94
CA ASP A 101 -10.42 8.45 20.98
C ASP A 101 -9.59 9.68 20.56
N ILE A 102 -8.71 9.52 19.57
CA ILE A 102 -7.83 10.57 19.05
C ILE A 102 -7.91 10.68 17.54
N LEU A 103 -7.66 11.86 16.99
CA LEU A 103 -7.48 12.15 15.57
C LEU A 103 -6.20 12.96 15.41
N VAL A 104 -5.25 12.49 14.57
CA VAL A 104 -4.01 13.21 14.32
C VAL A 104 -4.13 14.04 13.04
N VAL A 105 -3.72 15.31 13.11
CA VAL A 105 -3.77 16.30 12.03
C VAL A 105 -2.43 17.03 11.90
N ASP A 106 -2.26 17.78 10.82
CA ASP A 106 -1.20 18.80 10.66
C ASP A 106 -1.81 20.23 10.70
N ASN A 107 -0.98 21.25 10.74
CA ASN A 107 -1.42 22.65 10.71
C ASN A 107 -2.32 22.98 9.52
N LYS A 108 -2.12 22.28 8.39
CA LYS A 108 -2.86 22.50 7.15
C LYS A 108 -4.27 21.92 7.21
N SER A 109 -4.43 20.78 7.87
CA SER A 109 -5.71 20.05 7.98
C SER A 109 -6.50 20.39 9.27
N ALA A 110 -5.86 20.94 10.30
CA ALA A 110 -6.47 21.23 11.61
C ALA A 110 -7.82 21.97 11.51
N LYS A 111 -7.89 23.06 10.76
CA LYS A 111 -9.13 23.84 10.57
C LYS A 111 -10.24 23.04 9.86
N LYS A 112 -9.89 22.07 9.03
CA LYS A 112 -10.87 21.17 8.40
C LYS A 112 -11.35 20.13 9.40
N ALA A 113 -10.44 19.60 10.22
CA ALA A 113 -10.75 18.61 11.24
C ALA A 113 -11.73 19.12 12.29
N GLU A 114 -11.62 20.39 12.73
CA GLU A 114 -12.59 21.04 13.63
C GLU A 114 -14.03 20.98 13.11
N LYS A 115 -14.20 20.99 11.78
CA LYS A 115 -15.53 20.96 11.14
C LYS A 115 -16.11 19.54 11.01
N LEU A 116 -15.32 18.50 11.28
CA LEU A 116 -15.78 17.12 11.25
C LEU A 116 -16.69 16.77 12.46
N GLY A 117 -16.67 17.59 13.52
CA GLY A 117 -17.42 17.30 14.73
C GLY A 117 -16.90 16.09 15.51
N PHE A 118 -15.64 15.73 15.32
CA PHE A 118 -15.00 14.64 16.07
C PHE A 118 -15.02 14.93 17.57
N GLN A 119 -15.46 13.96 18.37
CA GLN A 119 -15.67 14.13 19.81
C GLN A 119 -14.45 13.75 20.67
N GLY A 120 -13.43 13.16 20.07
CA GLY A 120 -12.19 12.78 20.76
C GLY A 120 -11.16 13.93 20.77
N GLU A 121 -9.95 13.62 21.21
CA GLU A 121 -8.84 14.56 21.22
C GLU A 121 -8.26 14.75 19.81
N ILE A 122 -8.08 15.99 19.35
CA ILE A 122 -7.36 16.30 18.12
C ILE A 122 -5.92 16.62 18.49
N ILE A 123 -4.98 15.86 17.95
CA ILE A 123 -3.53 16.04 18.15
C ILE A 123 -2.94 16.65 16.89
N ASN A 124 -2.33 17.81 17.01
CA ASN A 124 -1.62 18.45 15.91
C ASN A 124 -0.16 17.93 15.89
N LEU A 125 0.21 17.23 14.83
CA LEU A 125 1.54 16.64 14.66
C LEU A 125 2.63 17.71 14.57
N ASP A 126 2.37 18.84 13.88
CA ASP A 126 3.36 19.89 13.73
C ASP A 126 3.68 20.54 15.09
N GLU A 127 2.65 20.81 15.91
CA GLU A 127 2.82 21.31 17.28
C GLU A 127 3.56 20.29 18.16
N LEU A 128 3.23 19.01 18.03
CA LEU A 128 3.96 17.95 18.75
C LEU A 128 5.44 17.90 18.36
N LEU A 129 5.75 18.10 17.08
CA LEU A 129 7.11 18.09 16.58
C LEU A 129 7.91 19.36 16.94
N GLU A 130 7.28 20.47 17.33
CA GLU A 130 7.98 21.62 17.89
C GLU A 130 8.70 21.27 19.21
N GLU A 131 8.19 20.31 19.96
CA GLU A 131 8.80 19.79 21.19
C GLU A 131 9.96 18.80 20.91
N TYR A 132 10.07 18.32 19.67
CA TYR A 132 11.13 17.38 19.28
C TYR A 132 12.44 18.11 18.94
N HIS A 133 13.46 17.87 19.74
CA HIS A 133 14.77 18.53 19.63
C HIS A 133 15.83 17.65 18.93
N GLY A 134 15.41 16.66 18.15
CA GLY A 134 16.32 15.75 17.41
C GLY A 134 17.04 14.72 18.29
N GLN A 135 16.68 14.60 19.56
CA GLN A 135 17.31 13.69 20.51
C GLN A 135 16.56 12.36 20.62
N ALA A 136 17.28 11.34 21.08
CA ALA A 136 16.64 10.08 21.47
C ALA A 136 15.69 10.32 22.66
N VAL A 137 14.60 9.55 22.73
CA VAL A 137 13.68 9.57 23.87
C VAL A 137 14.38 9.15 25.16
N ASP A 138 13.89 9.63 26.29
CA ASP A 138 14.45 9.31 27.61
C ASP A 138 14.28 7.82 27.98
N SER A 139 14.89 7.40 29.07
CA SER A 139 14.90 6.01 29.51
C SER A 139 13.53 5.49 29.90
N GLU A 140 12.64 6.33 30.46
CA GLU A 140 11.29 5.94 30.83
C GLU A 140 10.43 5.67 29.58
N ALA A 141 10.51 6.55 28.59
CA ALA A 141 9.83 6.35 27.32
C ALA A 141 10.37 5.11 26.56
N GLN A 142 11.70 4.89 26.59
CA GLN A 142 12.31 3.70 25.98
C GLN A 142 11.80 2.41 26.64
N GLU A 143 11.75 2.37 27.99
CA GLU A 143 11.23 1.22 28.72
C GLU A 143 9.74 0.97 28.40
N ARG A 144 8.92 2.02 28.34
CA ARG A 144 7.51 1.93 28.01
C ARG A 144 7.30 1.38 26.58
N LEU A 145 7.98 1.93 25.59
CA LEU A 145 7.92 1.43 24.21
C LEU A 145 8.45 -0.01 24.11
N GLY A 146 9.50 -0.35 24.85
CA GLY A 146 10.03 -1.71 24.95
C GLY A 146 8.98 -2.71 25.45
N LYS A 147 8.27 -2.39 26.52
CA LYS A 147 7.19 -3.22 27.07
C LYS A 147 6.04 -3.43 26.09
N ILE A 148 5.66 -2.37 25.36
CA ILE A 148 4.64 -2.47 24.30
C ILE A 148 5.13 -3.44 23.21
N ARG A 149 6.38 -3.28 22.78
CA ARG A 149 7.01 -4.12 21.76
C ARG A 149 7.08 -5.60 22.13
N GLU A 150 7.39 -5.91 23.39
CA GLU A 150 7.48 -7.28 23.91
C GLU A 150 6.15 -8.00 23.89
N GLN A 151 5.04 -7.28 24.05
CA GLN A 151 3.68 -7.82 24.05
C GLN A 151 3.05 -7.89 22.66
N ALA A 152 3.62 -7.19 21.66
CA ALA A 152 3.08 -7.14 20.31
C ALA A 152 3.20 -8.50 19.61
N LEU A 153 2.17 -8.87 18.87
CA LEU A 153 2.12 -10.06 18.03
C LEU A 153 2.25 -9.66 16.54
N ASP A 154 2.79 -10.53 15.73
CA ASP A 154 2.83 -10.34 14.28
C ASP A 154 1.42 -10.36 13.64
N THR A 155 0.44 -10.90 14.35
CA THR A 155 -0.97 -10.87 13.97
C THR A 155 -1.71 -9.61 14.42
N ASP A 156 -1.08 -8.70 15.16
CA ASP A 156 -1.69 -7.43 15.51
C ASP A 156 -1.90 -6.56 14.27
N PRO A 157 -2.95 -5.72 14.24
CA PRO A 157 -3.22 -4.84 13.12
C PRO A 157 -2.10 -3.81 12.95
N LEU A 158 -1.73 -3.54 11.69
CA LEU A 158 -0.73 -2.56 11.30
C LEU A 158 -1.36 -1.30 10.70
N TYR A 159 -2.33 -1.49 9.81
CA TYR A 159 -3.07 -0.39 9.20
C TYR A 159 -4.49 -0.80 8.82
N SER A 160 -5.32 0.21 8.59
CA SER A 160 -6.63 0.02 7.95
C SER A 160 -6.79 1.00 6.79
N ILE A 161 -7.23 0.47 5.63
CA ILE A 161 -7.55 1.26 4.44
C ILE A 161 -9.03 1.12 4.12
N PHE A 162 -9.69 2.28 3.91
CA PHE A 162 -11.13 2.32 3.63
C PHE A 162 -11.41 2.37 2.13
N THR A 163 -12.03 1.31 1.64
CA THR A 163 -12.48 1.21 0.24
C THR A 163 -13.96 1.58 0.12
N SER A 164 -14.40 1.99 -1.10
CA SER A 164 -15.82 2.20 -1.36
C SER A 164 -16.57 0.87 -1.30
N GLY A 165 -17.63 0.85 -0.48
CA GLY A 165 -18.56 -0.30 -0.44
C GLY A 165 -19.65 -0.15 -1.50
N SER A 166 -20.16 -1.26 -2.03
CA SER A 166 -21.31 -1.30 -2.96
C SER A 166 -22.59 -0.65 -2.38
N THR A 167 -22.65 -0.46 -1.07
CA THR A 167 -23.75 0.20 -0.34
C THR A 167 -23.51 1.68 -0.07
N GLY A 168 -22.44 2.27 -0.60
CA GLY A 168 -22.04 3.67 -0.31
C GLY A 168 -21.33 3.87 1.03
N VAL A 169 -21.39 2.91 1.96
CA VAL A 169 -20.68 2.98 3.24
C VAL A 169 -19.26 2.43 3.06
N PRO A 170 -18.21 3.21 3.43
CA PRO A 170 -16.84 2.76 3.33
C PRO A 170 -16.58 1.49 4.16
N LYS A 171 -15.77 0.56 3.59
CA LYS A 171 -15.33 -0.65 4.29
C LYS A 171 -13.86 -0.50 4.68
N GLY A 172 -13.54 -0.60 5.96
CA GLY A 172 -12.17 -0.60 6.46
C GLY A 172 -11.56 -1.99 6.39
N VAL A 173 -10.63 -2.23 5.48
CA VAL A 173 -9.85 -3.48 5.43
C VAL A 173 -8.74 -3.38 6.47
N ILE A 174 -8.62 -4.37 7.37
CA ILE A 174 -7.57 -4.42 8.39
C ILE A 174 -6.48 -5.38 7.96
N VAL A 175 -5.26 -4.89 7.98
CA VAL A 175 -4.05 -5.66 7.61
C VAL A 175 -3.13 -5.76 8.82
N ASN A 176 -2.58 -6.94 9.08
CA ASN A 176 -1.66 -7.19 10.19
C ASN A 176 -0.19 -7.09 9.75
N HIS A 177 0.71 -7.12 10.73
CA HIS A 177 2.16 -7.10 10.50
C HIS A 177 2.62 -8.31 9.67
N ARG A 178 2.14 -9.53 10.01
CA ARG A 178 2.56 -10.78 9.34
C ARG A 178 2.31 -10.72 7.84
N SER A 179 1.09 -10.34 7.44
CA SER A 179 0.73 -10.26 6.02
C SER A 179 1.60 -9.24 5.27
N THR A 180 1.86 -8.09 5.90
CA THR A 180 2.70 -7.05 5.30
C THR A 180 4.16 -7.49 5.22
N ILE A 181 4.72 -8.11 6.27
CA ILE A 181 6.11 -8.58 6.31
C ILE A 181 6.32 -9.63 5.23
N ASP A 182 5.48 -10.67 5.19
CA ASP A 182 5.59 -11.75 4.21
C ASP A 182 5.47 -11.24 2.77
N PHE A 183 4.48 -10.39 2.51
CA PHE A 183 4.30 -9.79 1.19
C PHE A 183 5.52 -8.95 0.76
N ILE A 184 6.04 -8.10 1.64
CA ILE A 184 7.20 -7.24 1.33
C ILE A 184 8.48 -8.06 1.17
N ASP A 185 8.64 -9.16 1.93
CA ASP A 185 9.74 -10.10 1.76
C ASP A 185 9.72 -10.70 0.36
N CYS A 186 8.59 -11.27 -0.04
CA CYS A 186 8.42 -11.83 -1.37
C CYS A 186 8.55 -10.78 -2.48
N PHE A 187 7.99 -9.58 -2.28
CA PHE A 187 8.01 -8.50 -3.26
C PHE A 187 9.42 -7.99 -3.53
N THR A 188 10.15 -7.66 -2.48
CA THR A 188 11.52 -7.11 -2.60
C THR A 188 12.49 -8.14 -3.17
N GLU A 189 12.37 -9.42 -2.80
CA GLU A 189 13.18 -10.52 -3.34
C GLU A 189 12.87 -10.76 -4.82
N THR A 190 11.59 -10.85 -5.19
CA THR A 190 11.14 -11.12 -6.56
C THR A 190 11.63 -10.07 -7.56
N PHE A 191 11.61 -8.79 -7.18
CA PHE A 191 11.96 -7.68 -8.07
C PHE A 191 13.35 -7.11 -7.83
N GLY A 192 14.13 -7.69 -6.93
CA GLY A 192 15.50 -7.25 -6.62
C GLY A 192 15.55 -5.79 -6.16
N ILE A 193 14.65 -5.40 -5.25
CA ILE A 193 14.68 -4.07 -4.65
C ILE A 193 15.74 -4.07 -3.55
N THR A 194 16.66 -3.10 -3.62
CA THR A 194 17.82 -3.00 -2.75
C THR A 194 17.95 -1.59 -2.15
N ASN A 195 18.97 -1.40 -1.32
CA ASN A 195 19.31 -0.08 -0.79
C ASN A 195 19.73 0.92 -1.89
N GLU A 196 20.12 0.48 -3.08
CA GLU A 196 20.49 1.35 -4.19
C GLU A 196 19.26 1.96 -4.89
N ASP A 197 18.07 1.43 -4.64
CA ASP A 197 16.85 1.93 -5.25
C ASP A 197 16.42 3.28 -4.65
N VAL A 198 15.86 4.11 -5.53
CA VAL A 198 15.13 5.32 -5.20
C VAL A 198 13.70 5.13 -5.68
N ILE A 199 12.79 4.91 -4.75
CA ILE A 199 11.39 4.59 -5.04
C ILE A 199 10.59 5.87 -5.15
N GLY A 200 10.00 6.13 -6.33
CA GLY A 200 9.15 7.28 -6.57
C GLY A 200 7.69 6.99 -6.25
N ASN A 201 7.23 7.38 -5.05
CA ASN A 201 5.87 7.14 -4.60
C ASN A 201 4.86 8.05 -5.30
N GLN A 202 3.93 7.47 -6.06
CA GLN A 202 2.78 8.14 -6.67
C GLN A 202 1.54 8.08 -5.75
N ALA A 203 1.24 6.89 -5.25
CA ALA A 203 0.01 6.62 -4.53
C ALA A 203 -0.17 7.51 -3.29
N PRO A 204 -1.37 8.02 -3.02
CA PRO A 204 -1.68 8.59 -1.72
C PRO A 204 -1.59 7.51 -0.63
N PHE A 205 -1.37 7.92 0.62
CA PHE A 205 -1.13 6.98 1.73
C PHE A 205 -2.40 6.30 2.27
N ASP A 206 -3.58 6.74 1.85
CA ASP A 206 -4.86 6.06 2.08
C ASP A 206 -5.15 4.96 1.03
N PHE A 207 -4.19 4.67 0.14
CA PHE A 207 -4.22 3.59 -0.84
C PHE A 207 -3.17 2.52 -0.54
N ASP A 208 -3.56 1.24 -0.67
CA ASP A 208 -2.70 0.08 -0.42
C ASP A 208 -1.49 -0.02 -1.36
N VAL A 209 -1.55 0.58 -2.53
CA VAL A 209 -0.38 0.69 -3.43
C VAL A 209 0.81 1.35 -2.73
N SER A 210 0.58 2.32 -1.82
CA SER A 210 1.63 3.00 -1.07
C SER A 210 2.39 2.08 -0.10
N VAL A 211 1.77 1.00 0.34
CA VAL A 211 2.37 0.01 1.24
C VAL A 211 3.64 -0.60 0.65
N LYS A 212 3.62 -0.90 -0.66
CA LYS A 212 4.82 -1.41 -1.37
C LYS A 212 5.97 -0.41 -1.34
N ASP A 213 5.67 0.85 -1.63
CA ASP A 213 6.69 1.90 -1.65
C ASP A 213 7.30 2.11 -0.26
N ILE A 214 6.43 2.26 0.75
CA ILE A 214 6.83 2.52 2.14
C ILE A 214 7.65 1.35 2.70
N TYR A 215 7.06 0.15 2.72
CA TYR A 215 7.69 -0.95 3.43
C TYR A 215 8.84 -1.60 2.65
N SER A 216 8.84 -1.53 1.29
CA SER A 216 10.03 -1.93 0.53
C SER A 216 11.22 -1.01 0.82
N SER A 217 10.99 0.31 0.91
CA SER A 217 12.09 1.23 1.27
C SER A 217 12.59 0.99 2.69
N LEU A 218 11.68 0.87 3.66
CA LEU A 218 12.06 0.62 5.07
C LEU A 218 12.81 -0.70 5.25
N LYS A 219 12.44 -1.75 4.52
CA LYS A 219 13.09 -3.06 4.60
C LYS A 219 14.49 -3.05 3.99
N THR A 220 14.65 -2.48 2.82
CA THR A 220 15.88 -2.61 2.03
C THR A 220 16.89 -1.50 2.26
N GLY A 221 16.51 -0.41 2.94
CA GLY A 221 17.33 0.78 3.03
C GLY A 221 17.28 1.66 1.76
N ALA A 222 16.30 1.46 0.88
CA ALA A 222 16.06 2.30 -0.29
C ALA A 222 15.59 3.70 0.12
N THR A 223 15.69 4.68 -0.79
CA THR A 223 15.16 6.03 -0.55
C THR A 223 13.73 6.14 -1.08
N LEU A 224 12.81 6.62 -0.24
CA LEU A 224 11.43 6.91 -0.65
C LEU A 224 11.30 8.39 -1.05
N GLN A 225 10.98 8.66 -2.32
CA GLN A 225 10.71 10.00 -2.85
C GLN A 225 9.21 10.21 -2.98
N LEU A 226 8.63 11.11 -2.20
CA LEU A 226 7.19 11.42 -2.25
C LEU A 226 6.91 12.42 -3.37
N ILE A 227 6.34 11.93 -4.47
CA ILE A 227 6.03 12.75 -5.62
C ILE A 227 4.77 13.58 -5.33
N PRO A 228 4.83 14.92 -5.48
CA PRO A 228 3.67 15.78 -5.29
C PRO A 228 2.54 15.46 -6.27
N LYS A 229 1.29 15.43 -5.79
CA LYS A 229 0.10 15.15 -6.63
C LYS A 229 0.03 16.07 -7.86
N MET A 230 0.43 17.35 -7.71
CA MET A 230 0.44 18.31 -8.80
C MET A 230 1.37 17.94 -9.97
N CYS A 231 2.43 17.16 -9.75
CA CYS A 231 3.35 16.75 -10.81
C CYS A 231 2.63 15.90 -11.87
N PHE A 232 1.64 15.10 -11.47
CA PHE A 232 0.86 14.26 -12.39
C PHE A 232 -0.07 15.05 -13.33
N SER A 233 -0.33 16.33 -13.04
CA SER A 233 -1.03 17.23 -13.95
C SER A 233 -0.09 17.90 -14.99
N PHE A 234 1.23 17.80 -14.79
CA PHE A 234 2.24 18.44 -15.62
C PHE A 234 3.40 17.46 -15.91
N PRO A 235 3.34 16.67 -16.99
CA PRO A 235 4.34 15.65 -17.30
C PRO A 235 5.79 16.15 -17.28
N THR A 236 6.04 17.37 -17.73
CA THR A 236 7.39 17.97 -17.71
C THR A 236 7.93 18.08 -16.28
N LYS A 237 7.10 18.56 -15.33
CA LYS A 237 7.49 18.64 -13.91
C LYS A 237 7.68 17.26 -13.29
N LEU A 238 6.84 16.29 -13.69
CA LEU A 238 6.98 14.91 -13.23
C LEU A 238 8.30 14.30 -13.69
N LEU A 239 8.62 14.44 -14.99
CA LEU A 239 9.84 13.89 -15.56
C LEU A 239 11.09 14.61 -15.03
N ASP A 240 11.04 15.93 -14.79
CA ASP A 240 12.09 16.66 -14.10
C ASP A 240 12.29 16.11 -12.68
N PHE A 241 11.22 15.94 -11.92
CA PHE A 241 11.29 15.38 -10.56
C PHE A 241 11.96 13.99 -10.56
N LEU A 242 11.53 13.10 -11.46
CA LEU A 242 12.09 11.74 -11.55
C LEU A 242 13.59 11.77 -11.86
N ASP A 243 14.01 12.64 -12.77
CA ASP A 243 15.41 12.75 -13.20
C ASP A 243 16.29 13.43 -12.14
N ASP A 244 15.83 14.55 -11.55
CA ASP A 244 16.56 15.30 -10.52
C ASP A 244 16.75 14.47 -9.24
N ARG A 245 15.72 13.68 -8.86
CA ARG A 245 15.74 12.81 -7.69
C ARG A 245 16.33 11.43 -7.96
N LYS A 246 16.79 11.17 -9.19
CA LYS A 246 17.41 9.89 -9.60
C LYS A 246 16.52 8.67 -9.29
N VAL A 247 15.22 8.80 -9.51
CA VAL A 247 14.26 7.73 -9.26
C VAL A 247 14.58 6.53 -10.14
N THR A 248 14.75 5.35 -9.52
CA THR A 248 15.07 4.09 -10.19
C THR A 248 13.84 3.20 -10.36
N THR A 249 12.92 3.27 -9.41
CA THR A 249 11.79 2.36 -9.26
C THR A 249 10.49 3.14 -9.10
N ILE A 250 9.50 2.79 -9.91
CA ILE A 250 8.14 3.31 -9.78
C ILE A 250 7.14 2.14 -9.72
N ILE A 251 6.15 2.27 -8.80
CA ILE A 251 5.09 1.27 -8.59
C ILE A 251 3.77 2.05 -8.59
N TRP A 252 3.25 2.30 -9.78
CA TRP A 252 2.18 3.29 -9.97
C TRP A 252 0.86 2.68 -10.40
N ALA A 253 -0.22 3.45 -10.24
CA ALA A 253 -1.47 3.17 -10.93
C ALA A 253 -1.27 3.27 -12.45
N VAL A 254 -1.97 2.43 -13.21
CA VAL A 254 -1.92 2.44 -14.69
C VAL A 254 -2.21 3.81 -15.25
N SER A 255 -3.22 4.51 -14.72
CA SER A 255 -3.59 5.86 -15.15
C SER A 255 -2.44 6.87 -15.04
N ALA A 256 -1.57 6.76 -14.03
CA ALA A 256 -0.40 7.64 -13.87
C ALA A 256 0.64 7.43 -14.97
N LEU A 257 0.87 6.19 -15.42
CA LEU A 257 1.73 5.89 -16.56
C LEU A 257 1.11 6.40 -17.88
N CYS A 258 -0.20 6.21 -18.04
CA CYS A 258 -0.92 6.65 -19.23
C CYS A 258 -0.88 8.18 -19.43
N ILE A 259 -0.91 8.98 -18.35
CA ILE A 259 -0.82 10.44 -18.43
C ILE A 259 0.48 10.88 -19.12
N VAL A 260 1.62 10.30 -18.76
CA VAL A 260 2.92 10.65 -19.34
C VAL A 260 2.91 10.47 -20.86
N THR A 261 2.41 9.35 -21.34
CA THR A 261 2.38 9.04 -22.77
C THR A 261 1.25 9.75 -23.53
N THR A 262 0.09 9.97 -22.88
CA THR A 262 -1.03 10.72 -23.48
C THR A 262 -0.66 12.18 -23.73
N LEU A 263 0.15 12.77 -22.88
CA LEU A 263 0.60 14.16 -22.97
C LEU A 263 2.00 14.29 -23.61
N ASN A 264 2.45 13.26 -24.31
CA ASN A 264 3.75 13.21 -25.03
C ASN A 264 4.95 13.61 -24.15
N GLY A 265 4.95 13.23 -22.87
CA GLY A 265 5.98 13.64 -21.94
C GLY A 265 7.40 13.27 -22.37
N PHE A 266 7.58 12.15 -23.05
CA PHE A 266 8.90 11.68 -23.52
C PHE A 266 9.50 12.51 -24.68
N GLU A 267 8.71 13.34 -25.36
CA GLU A 267 9.25 14.34 -26.30
C GLU A 267 10.04 15.43 -25.56
N TYR A 268 9.72 15.67 -24.30
CA TYR A 268 10.41 16.63 -23.46
C TYR A 268 11.66 16.04 -22.79
N LYS A 269 11.52 14.96 -22.03
CA LYS A 269 12.61 14.35 -21.25
C LYS A 269 12.37 12.87 -21.00
N ARG A 270 13.46 12.12 -20.94
CA ARG A 270 13.52 10.74 -20.46
C ARG A 270 14.39 10.68 -19.21
N PRO A 271 13.84 10.49 -18.00
CA PRO A 271 14.63 10.24 -16.78
C PRO A 271 15.58 9.05 -16.96
N SER A 272 16.86 9.26 -16.65
CA SER A 272 17.91 8.31 -17.02
C SER A 272 18.07 7.13 -16.08
N SER A 273 17.56 7.25 -14.85
CA SER A 273 17.79 6.28 -13.76
C SER A 273 16.73 5.18 -13.65
N LEU A 274 15.55 5.34 -14.30
CA LEU A 274 14.47 4.36 -14.22
C LEU A 274 14.87 3.01 -14.81
N ASN A 275 14.72 1.95 -13.98
CA ASN A 275 15.02 0.58 -14.37
C ASN A 275 13.97 -0.45 -13.92
N LYS A 276 13.03 -0.05 -13.03
CA LYS A 276 11.90 -0.88 -12.58
C LYS A 276 10.60 -0.07 -12.71
N ILE A 277 9.69 -0.52 -13.56
CA ILE A 277 8.42 0.13 -13.87
C ILE A 277 7.29 -0.88 -13.63
N MET A 278 6.64 -0.74 -12.49
CA MET A 278 5.57 -1.64 -12.06
C MET A 278 4.25 -0.89 -12.01
N PHE A 279 3.17 -1.58 -12.31
CA PHE A 279 1.85 -0.96 -12.34
C PHE A 279 0.75 -1.92 -11.89
N SER A 280 -0.31 -1.37 -11.33
CA SER A 280 -1.46 -2.13 -10.82
C SER A 280 -2.75 -1.30 -10.84
N GLY A 281 -3.85 -1.95 -10.46
CA GLY A 281 -5.13 -1.31 -10.17
C GLY A 281 -6.10 -1.27 -11.34
N GLU A 282 -5.61 -1.24 -12.57
CA GLU A 282 -6.41 -1.20 -13.80
C GLU A 282 -5.77 -2.05 -14.89
N VAL A 283 -6.52 -2.36 -15.95
CA VAL A 283 -5.96 -3.03 -17.13
C VAL A 283 -5.07 -2.03 -17.89
N MET A 284 -3.81 -2.38 -18.10
CA MET A 284 -2.86 -1.55 -18.85
C MET A 284 -3.17 -1.61 -20.36
N PRO A 285 -3.49 -0.48 -21.00
CA PRO A 285 -3.61 -0.45 -22.46
C PRO A 285 -2.25 -0.65 -23.12
N ILE A 286 -2.15 -1.62 -24.01
CA ILE A 286 -0.89 -2.05 -24.65
C ILE A 286 -0.19 -0.89 -25.40
N LYS A 287 -0.97 0.03 -26.00
CA LYS A 287 -0.42 1.24 -26.61
C LYS A 287 0.50 2.03 -25.68
N HIS A 288 0.07 2.24 -24.43
CA HIS A 288 0.84 3.00 -23.44
C HIS A 288 2.01 2.18 -22.91
N LEU A 289 1.83 0.88 -22.69
CA LEU A 289 2.92 -0.01 -22.32
C LEU A 289 4.04 0.01 -23.36
N ASN A 290 3.71 -0.17 -24.65
CA ASN A 290 4.68 -0.17 -25.74
C ASN A 290 5.42 1.18 -25.85
N ALA A 291 4.70 2.31 -25.65
CA ALA A 291 5.34 3.63 -25.61
C ALA A 291 6.39 3.76 -24.50
N TRP A 292 6.12 3.23 -23.31
CA TRP A 292 7.08 3.18 -22.20
C TRP A 292 8.25 2.24 -22.51
N ARG A 293 8.00 1.04 -23.06
CA ARG A 293 9.04 0.06 -23.39
C ARG A 293 10.02 0.54 -24.46
N VAL A 294 9.54 1.31 -25.42
CA VAL A 294 10.41 1.97 -26.42
C VAL A 294 11.40 2.92 -25.75
N GLN A 295 10.96 3.62 -24.69
CA GLN A 295 11.84 4.55 -23.97
C GLN A 295 12.80 3.84 -23.00
N TYR A 296 12.39 2.71 -22.45
CA TYR A 296 13.14 1.96 -21.42
C TYR A 296 13.27 0.48 -21.81
N PRO A 297 14.00 0.15 -22.89
CA PRO A 297 14.06 -1.23 -23.40
C PRO A 297 14.72 -2.22 -22.41
N ASP A 298 15.60 -1.72 -21.53
CA ASP A 298 16.32 -2.53 -20.54
C ASP A 298 15.67 -2.54 -19.16
N ALA A 299 14.57 -1.80 -18.96
CA ALA A 299 13.89 -1.76 -17.68
C ALA A 299 13.00 -2.99 -17.48
N MET A 300 12.88 -3.41 -16.21
CA MET A 300 11.89 -4.41 -15.81
C MET A 300 10.50 -3.79 -15.79
N PHE A 301 9.58 -4.35 -16.58
CA PHE A 301 8.15 -3.99 -16.55
C PHE A 301 7.35 -5.09 -15.88
N VAL A 302 6.46 -4.71 -14.95
CA VAL A 302 5.66 -5.69 -14.19
C VAL A 302 4.20 -5.27 -14.11
N ASN A 303 3.32 -6.16 -14.54
CA ASN A 303 1.88 -6.07 -14.28
C ASN A 303 1.57 -6.75 -12.96
N LEU A 304 0.95 -6.03 -12.03
CA LEU A 304 0.59 -6.49 -10.68
C LEU A 304 -0.92 -6.51 -10.52
N TYR A 305 -1.46 -7.56 -9.90
CA TYR A 305 -2.88 -7.65 -9.59
C TYR A 305 -3.11 -8.04 -8.13
N GLY A 306 -4.13 -7.45 -7.54
CA GLY A 306 -4.69 -7.81 -6.26
C GLY A 306 -5.65 -6.77 -5.72
N PRO A 307 -6.63 -7.17 -4.90
CA PRO A 307 -7.47 -6.27 -4.12
C PRO A 307 -6.83 -5.96 -2.75
N THR A 308 -7.32 -4.92 -2.09
CA THR A 308 -6.84 -4.49 -0.77
C THR A 308 -6.96 -5.59 0.29
N GLU A 309 -7.97 -6.45 0.16
CA GLU A 309 -8.30 -7.55 1.08
C GLU A 309 -7.27 -8.70 1.10
N ILE A 310 -6.28 -8.64 0.21
CA ILE A 310 -5.15 -9.60 0.18
C ILE A 310 -3.80 -8.88 0.25
N THR A 311 -3.71 -7.84 1.06
CA THR A 311 -2.45 -7.11 1.30
C THR A 311 -1.81 -6.64 0.00
N CYS A 312 -2.58 -5.90 -0.81
CA CYS A 312 -2.17 -5.18 -2.01
C CYS A 312 -2.11 -5.98 -3.33
N ASN A 313 -1.26 -6.99 -3.47
CA ASN A 313 -1.17 -7.78 -4.71
C ASN A 313 -0.93 -9.25 -4.41
N CYS A 314 -1.57 -10.13 -5.21
CA CYS A 314 -1.39 -11.58 -5.11
C CYS A 314 -0.75 -12.21 -6.34
N THR A 315 -0.76 -11.53 -7.49
CA THR A 315 -0.07 -12.03 -8.69
C THR A 315 0.78 -10.95 -9.34
N TYR A 316 1.76 -11.41 -10.10
CA TYR A 316 2.62 -10.57 -10.91
C TYR A 316 2.98 -11.24 -12.24
N TYR A 317 3.12 -10.41 -13.29
CA TYR A 317 3.63 -10.80 -14.59
C TYR A 317 4.79 -9.90 -15.00
N ILE A 318 6.00 -10.46 -15.10
CA ILE A 318 7.16 -9.76 -15.65
C ILE A 318 7.02 -9.78 -17.17
N ILE A 319 7.02 -8.62 -17.80
CA ILE A 319 6.76 -8.46 -19.23
C ILE A 319 8.05 -8.71 -20.00
N ASP A 320 8.20 -9.92 -20.50
CA ASP A 320 9.39 -10.43 -21.18
C ASP A 320 9.24 -10.60 -22.70
N ARG A 321 8.02 -10.37 -23.25
CA ARG A 321 7.72 -10.43 -24.68
C ARG A 321 7.04 -9.16 -25.18
N GLU A 322 6.95 -9.02 -26.48
CA GLU A 322 6.15 -7.98 -27.14
C GLU A 322 4.65 -8.35 -27.11
N PHE A 323 3.81 -7.32 -27.08
CA PHE A 323 2.36 -7.44 -27.09
C PHE A 323 1.79 -6.61 -28.25
N GLY A 324 0.92 -7.23 -29.04
CA GLY A 324 0.11 -6.56 -30.04
C GLY A 324 -0.98 -5.68 -29.42
N LEU A 325 -1.45 -4.68 -30.14
CA LEU A 325 -2.41 -3.68 -29.61
C LEU A 325 -3.74 -4.28 -29.13
N ASP A 326 -4.13 -5.42 -29.68
CA ASP A 326 -5.38 -6.13 -29.33
C ASP A 326 -5.19 -7.23 -28.29
N GLU A 327 -3.95 -7.46 -27.83
CA GLU A 327 -3.66 -8.44 -26.80
C GLU A 327 -3.96 -7.90 -25.42
N LYS A 328 -4.18 -8.82 -24.47
CA LYS A 328 -4.30 -8.52 -23.05
C LYS A 328 -3.02 -8.96 -22.32
N LEU A 329 -2.69 -8.28 -21.23
CA LEU A 329 -1.62 -8.73 -20.34
C LEU A 329 -2.12 -9.84 -19.44
N PRO A 330 -1.34 -10.92 -19.26
CA PRO A 330 -1.61 -11.90 -18.21
C PRO A 330 -1.56 -11.25 -16.83
N MET A 331 -2.29 -11.84 -15.89
CA MET A 331 -2.15 -11.54 -14.46
C MET A 331 -0.88 -12.18 -13.89
N GLY A 332 -0.36 -13.18 -14.57
CA GLY A 332 0.86 -13.89 -14.23
C GLY A 332 0.66 -14.94 -13.15
N LYS A 333 1.67 -15.10 -12.30
CA LYS A 333 1.74 -16.14 -11.26
C LYS A 333 1.61 -15.55 -9.85
N PRO A 334 1.16 -16.35 -8.87
CA PRO A 334 1.11 -15.93 -7.47
C PRO A 334 2.49 -15.59 -6.90
N PHE A 335 2.51 -14.69 -5.92
CA PHE A 335 3.68 -14.54 -5.05
C PHE A 335 3.91 -15.81 -4.22
N ALA A 336 5.11 -15.99 -3.68
CA ALA A 336 5.38 -17.05 -2.74
C ALA A 336 4.45 -16.96 -1.51
N ASN A 337 4.14 -18.08 -0.89
CA ASN A 337 3.18 -18.22 0.22
C ASN A 337 1.72 -17.86 -0.11
N GLU A 338 1.38 -17.69 -1.37
CA GLU A 338 0.03 -17.45 -1.83
C GLU A 338 -0.42 -18.50 -2.85
N ARG A 339 -1.70 -18.80 -2.85
CA ARG A 339 -2.37 -19.56 -3.90
C ARG A 339 -3.46 -18.70 -4.49
N VAL A 340 -3.45 -18.60 -5.82
CA VAL A 340 -4.50 -17.97 -6.59
C VAL A 340 -5.09 -19.04 -7.51
N PHE A 341 -6.40 -19.21 -7.45
CA PHE A 341 -7.13 -20.23 -8.19
C PHE A 341 -8.53 -19.75 -8.56
N LEU A 342 -9.16 -20.43 -9.48
CA LEU A 342 -10.49 -20.07 -9.96
C LEU A 342 -11.52 -21.09 -9.47
N LEU A 343 -12.68 -20.58 -9.03
CA LEU A 343 -13.85 -21.39 -8.69
C LEU A 343 -15.01 -21.05 -9.62
N ASP A 344 -15.69 -22.08 -10.14
CA ASP A 344 -16.94 -21.92 -10.87
C ASP A 344 -18.12 -21.62 -9.91
N ASP A 345 -19.32 -21.47 -10.45
CA ASP A 345 -20.53 -21.16 -9.65
C ASP A 345 -20.99 -22.35 -8.78
N GLU A 346 -20.42 -23.56 -8.96
CA GLU A 346 -20.66 -24.75 -8.14
C GLU A 346 -19.51 -24.98 -7.13
N ASP A 347 -18.62 -24.00 -6.94
CA ASP A 347 -17.43 -24.08 -6.10
C ASP A 347 -16.41 -25.17 -6.51
N LYS A 348 -16.38 -25.55 -7.79
CA LYS A 348 -15.40 -26.47 -8.34
C LYS A 348 -14.20 -25.71 -8.91
N LEU A 349 -13.03 -26.33 -8.83
CA LEU A 349 -11.81 -25.78 -9.39
C LEU A 349 -11.90 -25.66 -10.92
N VAL A 350 -11.66 -24.47 -11.45
CA VAL A 350 -11.37 -24.23 -12.87
C VAL A 350 -9.87 -24.16 -13.03
N ASP A 351 -9.27 -25.11 -13.71
CA ASP A 351 -7.82 -25.21 -13.92
C ASP A 351 -7.42 -24.93 -15.38
N ALA A 352 -6.12 -24.91 -15.65
CA ALA A 352 -5.58 -24.70 -16.98
C ALA A 352 -5.96 -25.78 -18.01
N GLY A 353 -6.51 -26.91 -17.58
CA GLY A 353 -7.06 -27.94 -18.47
C GLY A 353 -8.43 -27.56 -19.08
N ARG A 354 -9.01 -26.45 -18.64
CA ARG A 354 -10.27 -25.89 -19.15
C ARG A 354 -10.08 -24.45 -19.65
N PRO A 355 -9.30 -24.25 -20.73
CA PRO A 355 -8.99 -22.91 -21.22
C PRO A 355 -10.25 -22.15 -21.65
N GLY A 356 -10.30 -20.86 -21.30
CA GLY A 356 -11.42 -19.96 -21.60
C GLY A 356 -12.62 -20.11 -20.65
N GLU A 357 -12.65 -21.12 -19.77
CA GLU A 357 -13.72 -21.25 -18.76
C GLU A 357 -13.54 -20.18 -17.68
N LEU A 358 -14.64 -19.48 -17.36
CA LEU A 358 -14.65 -18.43 -16.36
C LEU A 358 -14.79 -19.01 -14.95
N GLY A 359 -13.98 -18.48 -14.03
CA GLY A 359 -14.14 -18.74 -12.61
C GLY A 359 -13.87 -17.49 -11.79
N GLU A 360 -14.41 -17.45 -10.57
CA GLU A 360 -14.08 -16.40 -9.61
C GLU A 360 -12.66 -16.58 -9.09
N ILE A 361 -11.88 -15.51 -9.14
CA ILE A 361 -10.53 -15.49 -8.59
C ILE A 361 -10.61 -15.56 -7.07
N CYS A 362 -10.01 -16.60 -6.49
CA CYS A 362 -9.92 -16.82 -5.06
C CYS A 362 -8.46 -16.84 -4.62
N VAL A 363 -8.20 -16.33 -3.42
CA VAL A 363 -6.84 -16.23 -2.88
C VAL A 363 -6.78 -16.86 -1.50
N SER A 364 -5.77 -17.69 -1.25
CA SER A 364 -5.40 -18.19 0.08
C SER A 364 -3.92 -17.94 0.34
N GLY A 365 -3.54 -17.87 1.61
CA GLY A 365 -2.16 -17.67 2.05
C GLY A 365 -2.02 -16.55 3.07
N THR A 366 -0.79 -16.16 3.33
CA THR A 366 -0.44 -15.15 4.34
C THR A 366 -0.91 -13.75 4.00
N ALA A 367 -1.12 -13.43 2.72
CA ALA A 367 -1.63 -12.14 2.27
C ALA A 367 -3.10 -11.89 2.60
N VAL A 368 -3.90 -12.93 2.90
CA VAL A 368 -5.30 -12.78 3.28
C VAL A 368 -5.40 -11.96 4.57
N THR A 369 -6.11 -10.83 4.50
CA THR A 369 -6.20 -9.86 5.60
C THR A 369 -7.12 -10.31 6.73
N MET A 370 -7.21 -9.51 7.79
CA MET A 370 -8.06 -9.80 8.94
C MET A 370 -9.56 -9.60 8.68
N GLY A 371 -9.94 -9.15 7.48
CA GLY A 371 -11.31 -8.84 7.11
C GLY A 371 -11.65 -7.36 7.25
N TYR A 372 -12.93 -7.07 7.47
CA TYR A 372 -13.45 -5.70 7.51
C TYR A 372 -13.71 -5.24 8.95
N LEU A 373 -13.17 -4.07 9.28
CA LEU A 373 -13.30 -3.44 10.58
C LEU A 373 -14.78 -3.32 10.98
N ARG A 374 -15.14 -3.89 12.15
CA ARG A 374 -16.50 -3.88 12.71
C ARG A 374 -17.60 -4.29 11.74
N ASN A 375 -17.29 -5.16 10.80
CA ASN A 375 -18.26 -5.66 9.84
C ASN A 375 -18.15 -7.19 9.66
N PRO A 376 -18.58 -7.96 10.70
CA PRO A 376 -18.46 -9.41 10.69
C PRO A 376 -19.30 -10.07 9.58
N GLU A 377 -20.44 -9.49 9.20
CA GLU A 377 -21.30 -10.04 8.15
C GLU A 377 -20.61 -9.98 6.78
N LYS A 378 -20.08 -8.81 6.39
CA LYS A 378 -19.32 -8.68 5.12
C LYS A 378 -18.03 -9.47 5.17
N THR A 379 -17.38 -9.57 6.33
CA THR A 379 -16.19 -10.42 6.51
C THR A 379 -16.54 -11.86 6.22
N ALA A 380 -17.57 -12.42 6.88
CA ALA A 380 -17.98 -13.79 6.68
C ALA A 380 -18.47 -14.11 5.25
N ALA A 381 -18.97 -13.11 4.53
CA ALA A 381 -19.41 -13.26 3.15
C ALA A 381 -18.26 -13.34 2.13
N ALA A 382 -17.12 -12.68 2.41
CA ALA A 382 -15.99 -12.59 1.48
C ALA A 382 -14.79 -13.46 1.89
N PHE A 383 -14.60 -13.67 3.19
CA PHE A 383 -13.53 -14.48 3.77
C PHE A 383 -14.13 -15.79 4.25
N VAL A 384 -14.10 -16.80 3.41
CA VAL A 384 -14.84 -18.06 3.60
C VAL A 384 -13.91 -19.24 3.73
N GLN A 385 -14.45 -20.36 4.20
CA GLN A 385 -13.76 -21.64 4.14
C GLN A 385 -13.48 -22.02 2.68
N ASN A 386 -12.26 -22.48 2.38
CA ASN A 386 -11.92 -23.00 1.07
C ASN A 386 -12.77 -24.23 0.76
N PRO A 387 -13.66 -24.19 -0.24
CA PRO A 387 -14.56 -25.31 -0.56
C PRO A 387 -13.81 -26.53 -1.09
N LEU A 388 -12.55 -26.36 -1.54
CA LEU A 388 -11.69 -27.46 -2.01
C LEU A 388 -10.96 -28.18 -0.88
N ASN A 389 -11.08 -27.67 0.37
CA ASN A 389 -10.42 -28.23 1.55
C ASN A 389 -11.43 -28.53 2.67
N ASP A 390 -11.72 -29.81 2.86
CA ASP A 390 -12.63 -30.34 3.89
C ASP A 390 -11.92 -30.87 5.15
N ARG A 391 -10.57 -30.80 5.21
CA ARG A 391 -9.75 -31.45 6.24
C ARG A 391 -9.42 -30.54 7.41
N TYR A 392 -9.25 -29.24 7.15
CA TYR A 392 -8.92 -28.24 8.17
C TYR A 392 -9.42 -26.85 7.73
N LEU A 393 -9.49 -25.94 8.70
CA LEU A 393 -9.90 -24.57 8.44
C LEU A 393 -8.85 -23.85 7.57
N GLU A 394 -9.20 -23.52 6.34
CA GLU A 394 -8.41 -22.72 5.41
C GLU A 394 -9.26 -21.55 4.90
N THR A 395 -8.96 -20.37 5.39
CA THR A 395 -9.67 -19.16 4.95
C THR A 395 -9.16 -18.73 3.58
N ILE A 396 -10.09 -18.50 2.65
CA ILE A 396 -9.82 -17.87 1.36
C ILE A 396 -10.57 -16.54 1.27
N TYR A 397 -10.04 -15.62 0.47
CA TYR A 397 -10.75 -14.43 0.05
C TYR A 397 -11.33 -14.62 -1.35
N ARG A 398 -12.64 -14.38 -1.49
CA ARG A 398 -13.36 -14.36 -2.78
C ARG A 398 -13.37 -12.93 -3.30
N THR A 399 -12.66 -12.72 -4.43
CA THR A 399 -12.40 -11.36 -4.91
C THR A 399 -13.59 -10.68 -5.57
N GLY A 400 -14.56 -11.46 -6.06
CA GLY A 400 -15.62 -10.98 -6.95
C GLY A 400 -15.12 -10.67 -8.37
N ASP A 401 -13.85 -10.87 -8.65
CA ASP A 401 -13.27 -10.75 -10.00
C ASP A 401 -13.33 -12.11 -10.72
N LEU A 402 -13.66 -12.11 -12.01
CA LEU A 402 -13.65 -13.30 -12.86
C LEU A 402 -12.37 -13.35 -13.68
N GLY A 403 -11.81 -14.54 -13.76
CA GLY A 403 -10.64 -14.84 -14.58
C GLY A 403 -10.85 -16.10 -15.43
N TYR A 404 -9.89 -16.36 -16.30
CA TYR A 404 -9.79 -17.58 -17.10
C TYR A 404 -8.32 -17.91 -17.39
N TYR A 405 -8.05 -19.19 -17.67
CA TYR A 405 -6.75 -19.60 -18.18
C TYR A 405 -6.77 -19.62 -19.73
N SER A 406 -5.65 -19.20 -20.35
CA SER A 406 -5.44 -19.37 -21.79
C SER A 406 -5.07 -20.83 -22.12
N GLU A 407 -4.94 -21.13 -23.43
CA GLU A 407 -4.44 -22.42 -23.91
C GLU A 407 -3.02 -22.71 -23.42
N ASP A 408 -2.22 -21.67 -23.19
CA ASP A 408 -0.84 -21.76 -22.65
C ASP A 408 -0.81 -21.81 -21.13
N GLY A 409 -1.96 -21.81 -20.45
CA GLY A 409 -2.09 -21.87 -18.99
C GLY A 409 -1.82 -20.53 -18.27
N GLU A 410 -1.76 -19.41 -18.99
CA GLU A 410 -1.63 -18.09 -18.39
C GLU A 410 -2.97 -17.61 -17.83
N LEU A 411 -2.96 -17.01 -16.63
CA LEU A 411 -4.15 -16.46 -15.98
C LEU A 411 -4.45 -15.05 -16.50
N PHE A 412 -5.70 -14.80 -16.90
CA PHE A 412 -6.19 -13.50 -17.37
C PHE A 412 -7.37 -13.01 -16.55
N PHE A 413 -7.43 -11.70 -16.33
CA PHE A 413 -8.62 -11.03 -15.83
C PHE A 413 -9.68 -10.92 -16.94
N SER A 414 -10.93 -11.20 -16.60
CA SER A 414 -12.06 -11.08 -17.50
C SER A 414 -12.95 -9.88 -17.17
N SER A 415 -13.63 -9.93 -16.03
CA SER A 415 -14.61 -8.94 -15.59
C SER A 415 -14.84 -9.04 -14.08
N ARG A 416 -15.78 -8.25 -13.56
CA ARG A 416 -16.28 -8.43 -12.19
C ARG A 416 -17.64 -9.15 -12.19
N LYS A 417 -17.92 -9.90 -11.11
CA LYS A 417 -19.25 -10.47 -10.83
C LYS A 417 -20.30 -9.38 -10.50
N ASP A 418 -19.84 -8.28 -9.89
CA ASP A 418 -20.67 -7.12 -9.55
C ASP A 418 -20.45 -5.96 -10.54
N PHE A 419 -21.26 -4.91 -10.43
CA PHE A 419 -21.16 -3.72 -11.28
C PHE A 419 -20.10 -2.72 -10.82
N GLN A 420 -19.23 -3.09 -9.90
CA GLN A 420 -18.16 -2.24 -9.38
C GLN A 420 -17.11 -2.00 -10.47
N ILE A 421 -16.81 -0.76 -10.76
CA ILE A 421 -15.75 -0.37 -11.71
C ILE A 421 -14.58 0.27 -10.97
N LYS A 422 -13.37 0.14 -11.53
CA LYS A 422 -12.21 0.92 -11.09
C LYS A 422 -12.04 2.09 -12.05
N HIS A 423 -11.92 3.30 -11.51
CA HIS A 423 -11.63 4.51 -12.27
C HIS A 423 -10.51 5.28 -11.59
N MET A 424 -9.40 5.51 -12.30
CA MET A 424 -8.18 6.14 -11.79
C MET A 424 -7.65 5.49 -10.49
N GLY A 425 -7.74 4.15 -10.41
CA GLY A 425 -7.34 3.37 -9.25
C GLY A 425 -8.39 3.28 -8.12
N HIS A 426 -9.42 4.10 -8.14
CA HIS A 426 -10.50 4.09 -7.14
C HIS A 426 -11.59 3.09 -7.51
N ARG A 427 -12.09 2.31 -6.53
CA ARG A 427 -13.34 1.53 -6.67
C ARG A 427 -14.54 2.49 -6.60
N ILE A 428 -15.44 2.42 -7.59
CA ILE A 428 -16.67 3.22 -7.67
C ILE A 428 -17.86 2.26 -7.70
#